data_77c4e82591d38bb870bdcf473700064f
#
_entry.id   77c4e82591d38bb870bdcf473700064f
#
_cell.length_a   1.000
_cell.length_b   1.000
_cell.length_c   1.000
_cell.angle_alpha   90.00
_cell.angle_beta   90.00
_cell.angle_gamma   90.00
#
_symmetry.space_group_name_H-M   'P 1'
#
loop_
_entity.id
_entity.type
_entity.pdbx_description
1 polymer ?
#
loop_
_entity_poly.entity_id
_entity_poly.type
_entity_poly.pdbx_seq_one_letter_code
_entity_poly.pdbx_strand_id
1 'polypeptide(L)'
;MILVITPETIVQNETEIINQMFQEGLDLLHIRKPMISREEMKSFLYSIHEEFYPQLVLHGYDDLGKDYHISRFHFRESDRLEGKVKPYANGSIISTSVHDIHTFNRLKKEWEYAFISPFFPSISKKGYGEHSTIIDDIKYRNNHHVKLIALGGINENNIKKVFENGADGAALLGGIWESDEPVNSFKKCRKKILL
;
A
#
# COMPACT_ATOMS: atom_id res chain seq x y z
N MET A 1 5.85 -3.07 -9.16
CA MET A 1 5.23 -3.89 -8.09
C MET A 1 3.77 -3.48 -7.90
N ILE A 2 2.91 -4.42 -7.46
CA ILE A 2 1.51 -4.15 -7.09
C ILE A 2 1.33 -4.45 -5.61
N LEU A 3 0.79 -3.48 -4.89
CA LEU A 3 0.43 -3.59 -3.48
C LEU A 3 -1.10 -3.50 -3.34
N VAL A 4 -1.65 -4.16 -2.32
CA VAL A 4 -3.05 -4.00 -1.94
C VAL A 4 -3.11 -3.50 -0.51
N ILE A 5 -4.02 -2.57 -0.23
CA ILE A 5 -4.31 -2.07 1.12
C ILE A 5 -5.65 -2.66 1.54
N THR A 6 -5.74 -3.18 2.77
CA THR A 6 -7.00 -3.72 3.29
C THR A 6 -8.03 -2.60 3.51
N PRO A 7 -9.35 -2.90 3.45
CA PRO A 7 -10.38 -2.02 3.96
C PRO A 7 -10.18 -1.71 5.45
N GLU A 8 -10.70 -0.58 5.93
CA GLU A 8 -10.55 -0.18 7.34
C GLU A 8 -11.31 -1.12 8.30
N THR A 9 -12.43 -1.67 7.84
CA THR A 9 -13.23 -2.68 8.55
C THR A 9 -13.04 -4.04 7.90
N ILE A 10 -13.32 -5.12 8.64
CA ILE A 10 -13.30 -6.48 8.07
C ILE A 10 -14.48 -6.64 7.12
N VAL A 11 -14.21 -7.16 5.92
CA VAL A 11 -15.22 -7.52 4.93
C VAL A 11 -15.38 -9.04 4.83
N GLN A 12 -16.50 -9.48 4.28
CA GLN A 12 -16.78 -10.91 4.14
C GLN A 12 -15.72 -11.60 3.27
N ASN A 13 -15.23 -12.76 3.71
CA ASN A 13 -14.21 -13.58 3.01
C ASN A 13 -12.87 -12.85 2.74
N GLU A 14 -12.58 -11.78 3.45
CA GLU A 14 -11.41 -10.92 3.17
C GLU A 14 -10.09 -11.70 3.18
N THR A 15 -9.86 -12.54 4.18
CA THR A 15 -8.60 -13.31 4.29
C THR A 15 -8.48 -14.39 3.23
N GLU A 16 -9.58 -14.99 2.80
CA GLU A 16 -9.60 -15.93 1.67
C GLU A 16 -9.23 -15.22 0.37
N ILE A 17 -9.84 -14.05 0.10
CA ILE A 17 -9.52 -13.19 -1.04
C ILE A 17 -8.03 -12.79 -1.02
N ILE A 18 -7.50 -12.42 0.15
CA ILE A 18 -6.08 -12.06 0.33
C ILE A 18 -5.18 -13.24 -0.02
N ASN A 19 -5.45 -14.44 0.52
CA ASN A 19 -4.66 -15.63 0.22
C ASN A 19 -4.67 -15.96 -1.28
N GLN A 20 -5.84 -15.83 -1.94
CA GLN A 20 -5.93 -16.01 -3.39
C GLN A 20 -5.12 -14.95 -4.16
N MET A 21 -5.17 -13.67 -3.75
CA MET A 21 -4.34 -12.63 -4.40
C MET A 21 -2.85 -12.90 -4.25
N PHE A 22 -2.39 -13.43 -3.12
CA PHE A 22 -0.99 -13.83 -2.96
C PHE A 22 -0.61 -14.99 -3.89
N GLN A 23 -1.46 -15.99 -4.05
CA GLN A 23 -1.27 -17.08 -5.02
C GLN A 23 -1.20 -16.56 -6.46
N GLU A 24 -1.92 -15.49 -6.77
CA GLU A 24 -1.88 -14.79 -8.06
C GLU A 24 -0.73 -13.77 -8.16
N GLY A 25 0.15 -13.71 -7.13
CA GLY A 25 1.40 -12.96 -7.12
C GLY A 25 1.27 -11.52 -6.63
N LEU A 26 0.48 -11.27 -5.60
CA LEU A 26 0.51 -10.01 -4.86
C LEU A 26 1.90 -9.79 -4.25
N ASP A 27 2.50 -8.61 -4.51
CA ASP A 27 3.84 -8.31 -4.01
C ASP A 27 3.83 -8.01 -2.51
N LEU A 28 2.96 -7.10 -2.04
CA LEU A 28 2.81 -6.73 -0.63
C LEU A 28 1.34 -6.46 -0.28
N LEU A 29 0.95 -6.85 0.93
CA LEU A 29 -0.33 -6.48 1.53
C LEU A 29 -0.13 -5.49 2.67
N HIS A 30 -0.72 -4.31 2.58
CA HIS A 30 -0.77 -3.33 3.65
C HIS A 30 -2.00 -3.53 4.52
N ILE A 31 -1.79 -3.96 5.76
CA ILE A 31 -2.86 -4.19 6.73
C ILE A 31 -3.13 -2.89 7.48
N ARG A 32 -4.23 -2.22 7.11
CA ARG A 32 -4.69 -0.98 7.72
C ARG A 32 -6.10 -1.15 8.28
N LYS A 33 -6.17 -1.50 9.55
CA LYS A 33 -7.39 -1.84 10.30
C LYS A 33 -7.49 -0.98 11.58
N PRO A 34 -7.74 0.34 11.47
CA PRO A 34 -7.69 1.21 12.64
C PRO A 34 -8.83 1.00 13.65
N MET A 35 -9.88 0.28 13.26
CA MET A 35 -11.12 0.15 14.03
C MET A 35 -11.29 -1.22 14.69
N ILE A 36 -10.39 -2.19 14.43
CA ILE A 36 -10.48 -3.51 15.04
C ILE A 36 -9.68 -3.59 16.33
N SER A 37 -10.09 -4.48 17.24
CA SER A 37 -9.35 -4.79 18.46
C SER A 37 -8.06 -5.57 18.18
N ARG A 38 -7.19 -5.66 19.20
CA ARG A 38 -5.96 -6.46 19.11
C ARG A 38 -6.25 -7.94 18.85
N GLU A 39 -7.25 -8.49 19.48
CA GLU A 39 -7.66 -9.88 19.34
C GLU A 39 -8.21 -10.17 17.95
N GLU A 40 -9.00 -9.26 17.40
CA GLU A 40 -9.46 -9.35 16.02
C GLU A 40 -8.28 -9.25 15.02
N MET A 41 -7.29 -8.38 15.29
CA MET A 41 -6.07 -8.31 14.47
C MET A 41 -5.28 -9.62 14.51
N LYS A 42 -5.12 -10.25 15.68
CA LYS A 42 -4.48 -11.57 15.80
C LYS A 42 -5.23 -12.63 14.99
N SER A 43 -6.56 -12.68 15.13
CA SER A 43 -7.39 -13.61 14.37
C SER A 43 -7.30 -13.38 12.87
N PHE A 44 -7.27 -12.12 12.46
CA PHE A 44 -7.09 -11.72 11.06
C PHE A 44 -5.73 -12.19 10.51
N LEU A 45 -4.64 -11.92 11.23
CA LEU A 45 -3.30 -12.37 10.83
C LEU A 45 -3.20 -13.90 10.76
N TYR A 46 -3.76 -14.59 11.76
CA TYR A 46 -3.75 -16.06 11.80
C TYR A 46 -4.50 -16.70 10.61
N SER A 47 -5.48 -16.01 10.04
CA SER A 47 -6.24 -16.50 8.87
C SER A 47 -5.53 -16.28 7.53
N ILE A 48 -4.42 -15.54 7.51
CA ILE A 48 -3.54 -15.42 6.34
C ILE A 48 -2.51 -16.56 6.39
N HIS A 49 -2.22 -17.21 5.27
CA HIS A 49 -1.24 -18.28 5.23
C HIS A 49 0.15 -17.78 5.64
N GLU A 50 0.80 -18.50 6.53
CA GLU A 50 2.08 -18.11 7.15
C GLU A 50 3.20 -17.83 6.13
N GLU A 51 3.21 -18.53 5.02
CA GLU A 51 4.16 -18.32 3.91
C GLU A 51 4.15 -16.89 3.36
N PHE A 52 3.03 -16.14 3.53
CA PHE A 52 2.88 -14.76 3.08
C PHE A 52 3.23 -13.70 4.14
N TYR A 53 3.53 -14.09 5.38
CA TYR A 53 3.87 -13.14 6.45
C TYR A 53 5.03 -12.18 6.10
N PRO A 54 6.10 -12.60 5.38
CA PRO A 54 7.15 -11.68 4.95
C PRO A 54 6.68 -10.57 3.99
N GLN A 55 5.51 -10.74 3.36
CA GLN A 55 4.90 -9.79 2.42
C GLN A 55 3.83 -8.90 3.07
N LEU A 56 3.57 -9.08 4.36
CA LEU A 56 2.63 -8.25 5.12
C LEU A 56 3.31 -6.97 5.61
N VAL A 57 2.59 -5.86 5.56
CA VAL A 57 3.03 -4.54 6.04
C VAL A 57 2.01 -4.01 7.04
N LEU A 58 2.41 -3.79 8.28
CA LEU A 58 1.52 -3.30 9.33
C LEU A 58 1.47 -1.77 9.38
N HIS A 59 0.26 -1.21 9.52
CA HIS A 59 -0.01 0.21 9.75
C HIS A 59 -0.34 0.52 11.21
N GLY A 60 -0.11 -0.40 12.10
CA GLY A 60 -0.38 -0.37 13.53
C GLY A 60 -0.21 -1.77 14.10
N TYR A 61 -0.36 -1.91 15.43
CA TYR A 61 -0.10 -3.18 16.12
C TYR A 61 1.32 -3.73 15.86
N ASP A 62 2.31 -2.83 15.82
CA ASP A 62 3.69 -3.13 15.42
C ASP A 62 4.34 -4.19 16.33
N ASP A 63 3.89 -4.28 17.56
CA ASP A 63 4.33 -5.28 18.53
C ASP A 63 3.94 -6.72 18.13
N LEU A 64 2.86 -6.89 17.34
CA LEU A 64 2.50 -8.20 16.76
C LEU A 64 3.49 -8.65 15.68
N GLY A 65 4.27 -7.73 15.11
CA GLY A 65 5.26 -8.07 14.10
C GLY A 65 6.23 -9.18 14.55
N LYS A 66 6.63 -9.20 15.83
CA LYS A 66 7.50 -10.24 16.38
C LYS A 66 6.81 -11.60 16.45
N ASP A 67 5.54 -11.62 16.87
CA ASP A 67 4.78 -12.85 17.05
C ASP A 67 4.48 -13.56 15.73
N TYR A 68 4.38 -12.78 14.64
CA TYR A 68 4.04 -13.24 13.29
C TYR A 68 5.22 -13.15 12.30
N HIS A 69 6.44 -12.86 12.75
CA HIS A 69 7.62 -12.70 11.88
C HIS A 69 7.43 -11.66 10.77
N ILE A 70 6.62 -10.62 11.04
CA ILE A 70 6.39 -9.50 10.12
C ILE A 70 7.41 -8.40 10.47
N SER A 71 8.22 -8.02 9.49
CA SER A 71 9.29 -7.01 9.65
C SER A 71 9.03 -5.73 8.86
N ARG A 72 7.86 -5.57 8.24
CA ARG A 72 7.51 -4.42 7.41
C ARG A 72 6.46 -3.56 8.08
N PHE A 73 6.73 -2.25 8.14
CA PHE A 73 5.86 -1.27 8.81
C PHE A 73 5.64 -0.04 7.94
N HIS A 74 4.41 0.49 7.98
CA HIS A 74 4.06 1.71 7.26
C HIS A 74 3.70 2.83 8.22
N PHE A 75 4.32 3.99 8.03
CA PHE A 75 4.11 5.19 8.84
C PHE A 75 3.46 6.29 8.02
N ARG A 76 2.41 6.89 8.57
CA ARG A 76 1.80 8.09 7.98
C ARG A 76 2.81 9.25 7.98
N GLU A 77 2.54 10.26 7.18
CA GLU A 77 3.35 11.47 7.16
C GLU A 77 3.46 12.12 8.55
N SER A 78 2.34 12.19 9.30
CA SER A 78 2.35 12.70 10.68
C SER A 78 3.29 11.91 11.59
N ASP A 79 3.26 10.58 11.52
CA ASP A 79 4.13 9.72 12.35
C ASP A 79 5.62 9.96 12.02
N ARG A 80 5.93 10.16 10.74
CA ARG A 80 7.27 10.50 10.27
C ARG A 80 7.73 11.85 10.79
N LEU A 81 6.87 12.88 10.72
CA LEU A 81 7.20 14.25 11.18
C LEU A 81 7.35 14.31 12.71
N GLU A 82 6.57 13.53 13.46
CA GLU A 82 6.65 13.42 14.91
C GLU A 82 7.82 12.54 15.40
N GLY A 83 8.57 11.93 14.49
CA GLY A 83 9.75 11.11 14.83
C GLY A 83 9.42 9.75 15.46
N LYS A 84 8.21 9.24 15.31
CA LYS A 84 7.76 7.93 15.81
C LYS A 84 8.49 6.75 15.16
N VAL A 85 9.21 7.01 14.07
CA VAL A 85 9.92 6.02 13.25
C VAL A 85 11.26 5.56 13.87
N LYS A 86 11.86 6.35 14.76
CA LYS A 86 13.21 6.08 15.31
C LYS A 86 13.42 4.67 15.89
N PRO A 87 12.46 4.09 16.63
CA PRO A 87 12.62 2.75 17.21
C PRO A 87 12.71 1.63 16.16
N TYR A 88 12.23 1.89 14.94
CA TYR A 88 12.10 0.89 13.87
C TYR A 88 13.23 0.95 12.84
N ALA A 89 14.04 2.02 12.85
CA ALA A 89 15.07 2.26 11.83
C ALA A 89 16.15 1.17 11.75
N ASN A 90 16.33 0.37 12.80
CA ASN A 90 17.33 -0.69 12.85
C ASN A 90 16.68 -2.08 12.73
N GLY A 91 16.78 -2.68 11.55
CA GLY A 91 16.38 -4.08 11.30
C GLY A 91 14.95 -4.28 10.78
N SER A 92 14.16 -3.20 10.63
CA SER A 92 12.83 -3.25 10.02
C SER A 92 12.83 -2.59 8.65
N ILE A 93 11.95 -3.06 7.77
CA ILE A 93 11.70 -2.45 6.46
C ILE A 93 10.57 -1.45 6.64
N ILE A 94 10.84 -0.17 6.36
CA ILE A 94 9.90 0.90 6.62
C ILE A 94 9.45 1.62 5.35
N SER A 95 8.19 2.02 5.34
CA SER A 95 7.58 2.83 4.28
C SER A 95 6.75 3.96 4.87
N THR A 96 6.46 4.98 4.05
CA THR A 96 5.67 6.14 4.48
C THR A 96 4.72 6.62 3.40
N SER A 97 3.93 7.63 3.71
CA SER A 97 3.09 8.36 2.76
C SER A 97 3.57 9.79 2.59
N VAL A 98 3.40 10.34 1.40
CA VAL A 98 3.60 11.74 1.05
C VAL A 98 2.49 12.21 0.11
N HIS A 99 2.31 13.52 -0.01
CA HIS A 99 1.23 14.11 -0.80
C HIS A 99 1.71 15.04 -1.91
N ASP A 100 3.02 15.19 -2.08
CA ASP A 100 3.63 15.97 -3.15
C ASP A 100 5.04 15.46 -3.49
N ILE A 101 5.51 15.80 -4.69
CA ILE A 101 6.80 15.33 -5.20
C ILE A 101 8.00 15.99 -4.49
N HIS A 102 7.83 17.20 -3.94
CA HIS A 102 8.91 17.89 -3.22
C HIS A 102 9.19 17.20 -1.89
N THR A 103 8.13 16.80 -1.18
CA THR A 103 8.25 16.00 0.06
C THR A 103 8.84 14.63 -0.25
N PHE A 104 8.40 13.97 -1.34
CA PHE A 104 8.99 12.71 -1.79
C PHE A 104 10.50 12.83 -2.05
N ASN A 105 10.92 13.86 -2.77
CA ASN A 105 12.32 14.07 -3.13
C ASN A 105 13.24 14.29 -1.92
N ARG A 106 12.71 14.71 -0.77
CA ARG A 106 13.46 14.90 0.49
C ARG A 106 13.51 13.69 1.40
N LEU A 107 12.83 12.59 1.02
CA LEU A 107 12.88 11.34 1.79
C LEU A 107 14.31 10.79 1.80
N LYS A 108 14.75 10.34 2.95
CA LYS A 108 16.05 9.72 3.12
C LYS A 108 16.00 8.25 2.70
N LYS A 109 17.17 7.68 2.45
CA LYS A 109 17.37 6.31 1.93
C LYS A 109 16.93 5.17 2.87
N GLU A 110 16.63 5.46 4.14
CA GLU A 110 16.09 4.46 5.08
C GLU A 110 14.68 3.98 4.71
N TRP A 111 13.93 4.77 3.92
CA TRP A 111 12.63 4.38 3.42
C TRP A 111 12.77 3.46 2.21
N GLU A 112 12.18 2.26 2.25
CA GLU A 112 12.19 1.37 1.09
C GLU A 112 11.33 1.96 -0.04
N TYR A 113 10.15 2.47 0.31
CA TYR A 113 9.24 3.15 -0.61
C TYR A 113 8.35 4.16 0.12
N ALA A 114 7.72 5.02 -0.67
CA ALA A 114 6.66 5.88 -0.18
C ALA A 114 5.44 5.85 -1.10
N PHE A 115 4.25 5.85 -0.49
CA PHE A 115 3.03 6.16 -1.20
C PHE A 115 2.99 7.63 -1.55
N ILE A 116 2.63 7.95 -2.80
CA ILE A 116 2.29 9.30 -3.21
C ILE A 116 0.80 9.32 -3.60
N SER A 117 0.02 10.20 -2.97
CA SER A 117 -1.44 10.24 -3.13
C SER A 117 -2.01 11.65 -3.02
N PRO A 118 -3.15 11.91 -3.69
CA PRO A 118 -3.89 11.03 -4.61
C PRO A 118 -3.32 11.06 -6.03
N PHE A 119 -3.12 9.88 -6.65
CA PHE A 119 -2.58 9.81 -8.01
C PHE A 119 -3.66 10.06 -9.06
N PHE A 120 -4.83 9.45 -8.90
CA PHE A 120 -6.07 9.73 -9.64
C PHE A 120 -7.19 10.14 -8.69
N PRO A 121 -8.30 10.71 -9.18
CA PRO A 121 -9.50 10.93 -8.38
C PRO A 121 -9.93 9.66 -7.66
N SER A 122 -10.28 9.79 -6.38
CA SER A 122 -10.63 8.64 -5.53
C SER A 122 -11.89 7.94 -6.03
N ILE A 123 -11.88 6.60 -6.03
CA ILE A 123 -13.06 5.77 -6.29
C ILE A 123 -14.00 5.84 -5.09
N SER A 124 -13.48 5.66 -3.87
CA SER A 124 -14.24 5.54 -2.63
C SER A 124 -14.60 6.87 -1.95
N LYS A 125 -13.86 7.95 -2.23
CA LYS A 125 -14.06 9.27 -1.59
C LYS A 125 -14.38 10.31 -2.65
N LYS A 126 -15.68 10.59 -2.85
CA LYS A 126 -16.16 11.56 -3.83
C LYS A 126 -15.50 12.93 -3.62
N GLY A 127 -14.97 13.53 -4.69
CA GLY A 127 -14.29 14.84 -4.68
C GLY A 127 -12.82 14.80 -4.27
N TYR A 128 -12.33 13.71 -3.67
CA TYR A 128 -10.92 13.62 -3.26
C TYR A 128 -10.01 13.30 -4.45
N GLY A 129 -9.03 14.16 -4.70
CA GLY A 129 -8.05 13.98 -5.78
C GLY A 129 -8.45 14.55 -7.14
N GLU A 130 -9.62 15.21 -7.28
CA GLU A 130 -10.07 15.82 -8.54
C GLU A 130 -9.11 16.92 -9.05
N HIS A 131 -8.36 17.57 -8.13
CA HIS A 131 -7.38 18.62 -8.44
C HIS A 131 -5.93 18.16 -8.17
N SER A 132 -5.66 16.86 -8.21
CA SER A 132 -4.30 16.36 -8.01
C SER A 132 -3.41 16.73 -9.18
N THR A 133 -2.22 17.26 -8.88
CA THR A 133 -1.17 17.57 -9.85
C THR A 133 -0.07 16.52 -9.89
N ILE A 134 -0.17 15.45 -9.08
CA ILE A 134 0.90 14.46 -8.87
C ILE A 134 1.35 13.84 -10.20
N ILE A 135 0.42 13.54 -11.13
CA ILE A 135 0.76 12.97 -12.45
C ILE A 135 1.64 13.93 -13.23
N ASP A 136 1.37 15.23 -13.21
CA ASP A 136 2.14 16.23 -13.91
C ASP A 136 3.48 16.52 -13.22
N ASP A 137 3.50 16.40 -11.89
CA ASP A 137 4.64 16.73 -11.05
C ASP A 137 5.64 15.58 -10.92
N ILE A 138 5.25 14.34 -11.23
CA ILE A 138 6.11 13.14 -11.11
C ILE A 138 7.38 13.26 -12.00
N LYS A 139 7.31 13.99 -13.09
CA LYS A 139 8.47 14.32 -13.95
C LYS A 139 9.60 15.06 -13.23
N TYR A 140 9.30 15.71 -12.10
CA TYR A 140 10.28 16.39 -11.24
C TYR A 140 10.86 15.48 -10.15
N ARG A 141 10.56 14.18 -10.19
CA ARG A 141 11.19 13.19 -9.31
C ARG A 141 12.70 13.19 -9.53
N ASN A 142 13.46 13.34 -8.43
CA ASN A 142 14.92 13.24 -8.41
C ASN A 142 15.46 12.29 -7.33
N ASN A 143 14.59 11.77 -6.47
CA ASN A 143 14.93 10.74 -5.49
C ASN A 143 14.71 9.35 -6.10
N HIS A 144 15.81 8.64 -6.37
CA HIS A 144 15.79 7.28 -6.91
C HIS A 144 16.23 6.23 -5.87
N HIS A 145 16.50 6.64 -4.62
CA HIS A 145 16.80 5.73 -3.52
C HIS A 145 15.54 5.15 -2.88
N VAL A 146 14.42 5.87 -2.96
CA VAL A 146 13.11 5.47 -2.44
C VAL A 146 12.21 5.13 -3.61
N LYS A 147 11.54 3.96 -3.57
CA LYS A 147 10.57 3.61 -4.61
C LYS A 147 9.32 4.48 -4.46
N LEU A 148 8.83 5.01 -5.57
CA LEU A 148 7.60 5.78 -5.63
C LEU A 148 6.43 4.87 -5.97
N ILE A 149 5.49 4.74 -5.05
CA ILE A 149 4.29 3.92 -5.21
C ILE A 149 3.08 4.82 -5.31
N ALA A 150 2.43 4.79 -6.46
CA ALA A 150 1.20 5.56 -6.67
C ALA A 150 0.04 4.99 -5.88
N LEU A 151 -0.74 5.85 -5.23
CA LEU A 151 -1.95 5.49 -4.49
C LEU A 151 -3.09 6.47 -4.83
N GLY A 152 -4.30 5.96 -4.94
CA GLY A 152 -5.54 6.73 -5.17
C GLY A 152 -6.12 6.55 -6.56
N GLY A 153 -7.38 6.12 -6.63
CA GLY A 153 -8.19 5.98 -7.83
C GLY A 153 -7.71 4.94 -8.85
N ILE A 154 -6.80 4.05 -8.47
CA ILE A 154 -6.16 3.09 -9.39
C ILE A 154 -7.03 1.83 -9.53
N ASN A 155 -7.23 1.38 -10.79
CA ASN A 155 -7.94 0.16 -11.16
C ASN A 155 -7.39 -0.41 -12.49
N GLU A 156 -7.98 -1.50 -12.99
CA GLU A 156 -7.53 -2.16 -14.22
C GLU A 156 -7.55 -1.28 -15.49
N ASN A 157 -8.31 -0.18 -15.50
CA ASN A 157 -8.42 0.68 -16.67
C ASN A 157 -7.32 1.74 -16.73
N ASN A 158 -6.70 2.08 -15.59
CA ASN A 158 -5.72 3.15 -15.51
C ASN A 158 -4.35 2.76 -14.93
N ILE A 159 -4.20 1.54 -14.39
CA ILE A 159 -2.95 1.10 -13.76
C ILE A 159 -1.74 1.18 -14.71
N LYS A 160 -1.91 0.94 -16.01
CA LYS A 160 -0.82 1.07 -16.98
C LYS A 160 -0.24 2.48 -17.00
N LYS A 161 -1.10 3.51 -16.93
CA LYS A 161 -0.68 4.92 -16.89
C LYS A 161 0.17 5.24 -15.66
N VAL A 162 0.01 4.53 -14.54
CA VAL A 162 0.85 4.71 -13.35
C VAL A 162 2.31 4.47 -13.69
N PHE A 163 2.60 3.36 -14.35
CA PHE A 163 3.97 2.97 -14.72
C PHE A 163 4.50 3.80 -15.90
N GLU A 164 3.66 4.13 -16.86
CA GLU A 164 4.01 5.03 -18.00
C GLU A 164 4.43 6.42 -17.51
N ASN A 165 3.90 6.89 -16.37
CA ASN A 165 4.30 8.14 -15.74
C ASN A 165 5.51 8.01 -14.81
N GLY A 166 6.15 6.85 -14.69
CA GLY A 166 7.42 6.67 -13.98
C GLY A 166 7.29 6.30 -12.50
N ALA A 167 6.14 5.82 -12.03
CA ALA A 167 6.02 5.21 -10.72
C ALA A 167 6.64 3.80 -10.72
N ASP A 168 7.24 3.39 -9.60
CA ASP A 168 7.84 2.07 -9.42
C ASP A 168 6.80 1.00 -9.04
N GLY A 169 5.61 1.44 -8.63
CA GLY A 169 4.52 0.55 -8.27
C GLY A 169 3.19 1.25 -8.08
N ALA A 170 2.16 0.45 -7.89
CA ALA A 170 0.79 0.87 -7.66
C ALA A 170 0.21 0.21 -6.41
N ALA A 171 -0.45 1.00 -5.54
CA ALA A 171 -1.21 0.52 -4.40
C ALA A 171 -2.71 0.61 -4.68
N LEU A 172 -3.40 -0.50 -4.54
CA LEU A 172 -4.82 -0.67 -4.85
C LEU A 172 -5.63 -0.77 -3.56
N LEU A 173 -6.78 -0.10 -3.52
CA LEU A 173 -7.77 -0.18 -2.44
C LEU A 173 -9.17 -0.29 -3.04
N GLY A 174 -9.84 0.82 -3.36
CA GLY A 174 -11.20 0.81 -3.91
C GLY A 174 -11.32 0.01 -5.21
N GLY A 175 -10.33 0.08 -6.11
CA GLY A 175 -10.31 -0.69 -7.36
C GLY A 175 -10.31 -2.21 -7.18
N ILE A 176 -10.07 -2.70 -5.96
CA ILE A 176 -10.15 -4.12 -5.58
C ILE A 176 -11.42 -4.36 -4.75
N TRP A 177 -11.55 -3.66 -3.62
CA TRP A 177 -12.55 -4.00 -2.61
C TRP A 177 -13.98 -3.50 -2.90
N GLU A 178 -14.15 -2.58 -3.85
CA GLU A 178 -15.47 -2.15 -4.35
C GLU A 178 -15.91 -2.97 -5.58
N SER A 179 -15.12 -3.95 -6.00
CA SER A 179 -15.47 -4.89 -7.07
C SER A 179 -16.24 -6.08 -6.52
N ASP A 180 -17.22 -6.56 -7.26
CA ASP A 180 -17.93 -7.84 -6.98
C ASP A 180 -16.96 -9.05 -7.06
N GLU A 181 -15.85 -8.92 -7.80
CA GLU A 181 -14.85 -9.96 -8.02
C GLU A 181 -13.43 -9.45 -7.72
N PRO A 182 -13.05 -9.24 -6.43
CA PRO A 182 -11.77 -8.63 -6.05
C PRO A 182 -10.53 -9.33 -6.64
N VAL A 183 -10.48 -10.66 -6.58
CA VAL A 183 -9.36 -11.45 -7.12
C VAL A 183 -9.23 -11.28 -8.63
N ASN A 184 -10.36 -11.27 -9.36
CA ASN A 184 -10.35 -11.07 -10.80
C ASN A 184 -9.92 -9.65 -11.18
N SER A 185 -10.33 -8.64 -10.43
CA SER A 185 -9.87 -7.25 -10.59
C SER A 185 -8.36 -7.13 -10.37
N PHE A 186 -7.83 -7.81 -9.35
CA PHE A 186 -6.39 -7.89 -9.12
C PHE A 186 -5.65 -8.54 -10.30
N LYS A 187 -6.15 -9.69 -10.79
CA LYS A 187 -5.57 -10.40 -11.96
C LYS A 187 -5.55 -9.52 -13.21
N LYS A 188 -6.62 -8.77 -13.46
CA LYS A 188 -6.68 -7.81 -14.58
C LYS A 188 -5.64 -6.72 -14.43
N CYS A 189 -5.50 -6.11 -13.23
CA CYS A 189 -4.46 -5.13 -12.95
C CYS A 189 -3.06 -5.71 -13.22
N ARG A 190 -2.78 -6.90 -12.69
CA ARG A 190 -1.48 -7.56 -12.84
C ARG A 190 -1.16 -7.84 -14.31
N LYS A 191 -2.11 -8.37 -15.07
CA LYS A 191 -1.93 -8.65 -16.51
C LYS A 191 -1.57 -7.40 -17.31
N LYS A 192 -2.14 -6.23 -16.96
CA LYS A 192 -1.89 -4.96 -17.66
C LYS A 192 -0.48 -4.43 -17.51
N ILE A 193 0.25 -4.82 -16.49
CA ILE A 193 1.64 -4.36 -16.23
C ILE A 193 2.70 -5.37 -16.68
N LEU A 194 2.31 -6.59 -17.03
CA LEU A 194 3.21 -7.62 -17.53
C LEU A 194 3.31 -7.59 -19.07
N LEU A 195 2.46 -6.81 -19.71
CA LEU A 195 2.42 -6.57 -21.16
C LEU A 195 3.07 -5.24 -21.53
#